data_fe78e9a00ab1d39d2ee83ff6f1e8f959
#
_entry.id   fe78e9a00ab1d39d2ee83ff6f1e8f959
#
_cell.length_a   1.000
_cell.length_b   1.000
_cell.length_c   1.000
_cell.angle_alpha   90.00
_cell.angle_beta   90.00
_cell.angle_gamma   90.00
#
_symmetry.space_group_name_H-M   'P 1'
#
loop_
_entity.id
_entity.type
_entity.pdbx_description
1 polymer ?
#
loop_
_entity_poly.entity_id
_entity_poly.type
_entity_poly.pdbx_seq_one_letter_code
_entity_poly.pdbx_strand_id
1 'polypeptide(L)'
;MKMNLFMTFIIYSVIGWLWETVYCLVKYKRFVFCGVLLGPYCPVYGCSIATILLLTRDIQNSHHLFLLYLFIVLIVTLIEYIGSWILEKLFNMKLWDYSNLPLNFQGRVALPISIFWGIGGLVLIKLINPVIQDFLRGLLTVTGDTLVFILVLIFLADVVSTFSFTLSAKKDFMPLVDSSDNQNPNLKELRFKHIFVADKPSTNRQKILEWLSNKPTKFKYYNLKRIIKNHPNIKIIKK
;
A
#
# COMPACT_ATOMS: atom_id res chain seq x y z
N MET A 1 -13.09 20.83 -19.28
CA MET A 1 -13.68 20.32 -18.02
C MET A 1 -12.54 19.99 -17.06
N LYS A 2 -12.64 20.42 -15.79
CA LYS A 2 -11.57 20.15 -14.82
C LYS A 2 -11.55 18.66 -14.49
N MET A 3 -10.35 18.08 -14.41
CA MET A 3 -10.14 16.70 -13.93
C MET A 3 -10.64 16.59 -12.48
N ASN A 4 -11.51 15.62 -12.18
CA ASN A 4 -11.91 15.38 -10.79
C ASN A 4 -10.83 14.52 -10.10
N LEU A 5 -9.97 15.18 -9.31
CA LEU A 5 -8.84 14.55 -8.65
C LEU A 5 -9.26 13.43 -7.70
N PHE A 6 -10.39 13.59 -6.99
CA PHE A 6 -10.85 12.55 -6.08
C PHE A 6 -11.32 11.30 -6.82
N MET A 7 -12.08 11.45 -7.90
CA MET A 7 -12.50 10.30 -8.72
C MET A 7 -11.30 9.60 -9.35
N THR A 8 -10.31 10.37 -9.81
CA THR A 8 -9.05 9.83 -10.31
C THR A 8 -8.32 9.05 -9.21
N PHE A 9 -8.21 9.61 -8.01
CA PHE A 9 -7.62 8.95 -6.85
C PHE A 9 -8.33 7.63 -6.53
N ILE A 10 -9.66 7.60 -6.45
CA ILE A 10 -10.42 6.39 -6.14
C ILE A 10 -10.22 5.32 -7.19
N ILE A 11 -10.37 5.65 -8.49
CA ILE A 11 -10.27 4.64 -9.55
C ILE A 11 -8.88 4.03 -9.63
N TYR A 12 -7.82 4.83 -9.48
CA TYR A 12 -6.45 4.31 -9.45
C TYR A 12 -6.10 3.59 -8.16
N SER A 13 -6.75 3.91 -7.04
CA SER A 13 -6.67 3.10 -5.82
C SER A 13 -7.28 1.71 -6.01
N VAL A 14 -8.40 1.60 -6.72
CA VAL A 14 -9.04 0.32 -7.07
C VAL A 14 -8.20 -0.47 -8.06
N ILE A 15 -7.67 0.18 -9.11
CA ILE A 15 -6.77 -0.46 -10.09
C ILE A 15 -5.50 -0.98 -9.37
N GLY A 16 -4.92 -0.21 -8.47
CA GLY A 16 -3.78 -0.64 -7.66
C GLY A 16 -4.11 -1.82 -6.75
N TRP A 17 -5.29 -1.83 -6.14
CA TRP A 17 -5.77 -2.97 -5.36
C TRP A 17 -5.94 -4.25 -6.21
N LEU A 18 -6.49 -4.12 -7.42
CA LEU A 18 -6.59 -5.23 -8.38
C LEU A 18 -5.21 -5.76 -8.74
N TRP A 19 -4.26 -4.87 -9.05
CA TRP A 19 -2.88 -5.23 -9.36
C TRP A 19 -2.24 -6.04 -8.22
N GLU A 20 -2.30 -5.54 -6.99
CA GLU A 20 -1.76 -6.23 -5.81
C GLU A 20 -2.43 -7.59 -5.59
N THR A 21 -3.75 -7.65 -5.76
CA THR A 21 -4.52 -8.89 -5.60
C THR A 21 -4.12 -9.93 -6.64
N VAL A 22 -3.96 -9.53 -7.91
CA VAL A 22 -3.48 -10.41 -8.99
C VAL A 22 -2.04 -10.85 -8.74
N TYR A 23 -1.16 -9.92 -8.36
CA TYR A 23 0.22 -10.24 -7.98
C TYR A 23 0.28 -11.27 -6.85
N CYS A 24 -0.49 -11.06 -5.78
CA CYS A 24 -0.58 -12.00 -4.68
C CYS A 24 -1.17 -13.35 -5.09
N LEU A 25 -2.18 -13.36 -5.97
CA LEU A 25 -2.78 -14.58 -6.49
C LEU A 25 -1.74 -15.44 -7.25
N VAL A 26 -0.97 -14.80 -8.12
CA VAL A 26 0.10 -15.48 -8.89
C VAL A 26 1.21 -15.99 -7.97
N LYS A 27 1.67 -15.13 -7.05
CA LYS A 27 2.80 -15.43 -6.15
C LYS A 27 2.47 -16.49 -5.10
N TYR A 28 1.31 -16.40 -4.47
CA TYR A 28 0.93 -17.28 -3.34
C TYR A 28 -0.07 -18.36 -3.73
N LYS A 29 -0.50 -18.40 -5.00
CA LYS A 29 -1.51 -19.35 -5.53
C LYS A 29 -2.79 -19.41 -4.68
N ARG A 30 -3.16 -18.30 -4.08
CA ARG A 30 -4.40 -18.13 -3.30
C ARG A 30 -4.90 -16.70 -3.40
N PHE A 31 -6.21 -16.53 -3.35
CA PHE A 31 -6.79 -15.20 -3.26
C PHE A 31 -6.40 -14.53 -1.94
N VAL A 32 -5.84 -13.33 -2.05
CA VAL A 32 -5.46 -12.48 -0.92
C VAL A 32 -6.09 -11.11 -1.15
N PHE A 33 -6.94 -10.69 -0.23
CA PHE A 33 -7.50 -9.35 -0.26
C PHE A 33 -6.43 -8.34 0.18
N CYS A 34 -5.70 -7.80 -0.78
CA CYS A 34 -4.63 -6.85 -0.51
C CYS A 34 -5.16 -5.49 -0.06
N GLY A 35 -4.31 -4.72 0.64
CA GLY A 35 -4.66 -3.40 1.16
C GLY A 35 -4.99 -3.39 2.66
N VAL A 36 -4.75 -2.24 3.29
CA VAL A 36 -5.01 -2.01 4.71
C VAL A 36 -6.49 -1.70 4.95
N LEU A 37 -7.10 -0.93 4.06
CA LEU A 37 -8.50 -0.52 4.14
C LEU A 37 -9.46 -1.72 3.97
N LEU A 38 -10.69 -1.57 4.45
CA LEU A 38 -11.72 -2.59 4.33
C LEU A 38 -12.23 -2.73 2.89
N GLY A 39 -12.35 -1.61 2.20
CA GLY A 39 -12.75 -1.58 0.80
C GLY A 39 -11.60 -1.95 -0.17
N PRO A 40 -11.93 -2.17 -1.45
CA PRO A 40 -10.99 -2.59 -2.48
C PRO A 40 -10.15 -1.41 -3.00
N TYR A 41 -9.38 -0.76 -2.13
CA TYR A 41 -8.51 0.35 -2.52
C TYR A 41 -7.12 0.22 -1.90
N CYS A 42 -6.10 0.57 -2.71
CA CYS A 42 -4.73 0.81 -2.25
C CYS A 42 -4.40 2.31 -2.46
N PRO A 43 -4.58 3.17 -1.43
CA PRO A 43 -4.45 4.63 -1.56
C PRO A 43 -3.10 5.11 -2.10
N VAL A 44 -2.03 4.35 -1.87
CA VAL A 44 -0.68 4.68 -2.37
C VAL A 44 -0.68 4.84 -3.91
N TYR A 45 -1.38 3.95 -4.64
CA TYR A 45 -1.48 4.03 -6.10
C TYR A 45 -2.32 5.24 -6.55
N GLY A 46 -3.47 5.45 -5.90
CA GLY A 46 -4.32 6.60 -6.19
C GLY A 46 -3.63 7.94 -5.92
N CYS A 47 -2.95 8.06 -4.77
CA CYS A 47 -2.14 9.25 -4.44
C CYS A 47 -1.02 9.46 -5.47
N SER A 48 -0.30 8.40 -5.85
CA SER A 48 0.79 8.50 -6.82
C SER A 48 0.30 9.04 -8.16
N ILE A 49 -0.72 8.40 -8.74
CA ILE A 49 -1.22 8.80 -10.06
C ILE A 49 -1.88 10.19 -10.02
N ALA A 50 -2.71 10.47 -9.01
CA ALA A 50 -3.32 11.80 -8.87
C ALA A 50 -2.28 12.91 -8.74
N THR A 51 -1.22 12.69 -7.96
CA THR A 51 -0.11 13.66 -7.79
C THR A 51 0.68 13.82 -9.09
N ILE A 52 0.99 12.72 -9.78
CA ILE A 52 1.69 12.79 -11.07
C ILE A 52 0.85 13.60 -12.07
N LEU A 53 -0.43 13.28 -12.24
CA LEU A 53 -1.31 13.98 -13.18
C LEU A 53 -1.45 15.46 -12.86
N LEU A 54 -1.41 15.82 -11.57
CA LEU A 54 -1.47 17.23 -11.13
C LEU A 54 -0.16 17.97 -11.43
N LEU A 55 0.98 17.39 -11.04
CA LEU A 55 2.28 18.07 -11.11
C LEU A 55 2.94 18.03 -12.50
N THR A 56 2.59 17.04 -13.33
CA THR A 56 3.19 16.89 -14.65
C THR A 56 2.28 17.31 -15.79
N ARG A 57 1.19 18.02 -15.49
CA ARG A 57 0.16 18.40 -16.46
C ARG A 57 0.72 19.04 -17.73
N ASP A 58 1.66 19.95 -17.58
CA ASP A 58 2.25 20.69 -18.69
C ASP A 58 3.27 19.86 -19.47
N ILE A 59 3.85 18.84 -18.85
CA ILE A 59 4.88 17.96 -19.42
C ILE A 59 4.27 16.73 -20.10
N GLN A 60 3.07 16.32 -19.69
CA GLN A 60 2.42 15.10 -20.22
C GLN A 60 2.26 15.11 -21.74
N ASN A 61 2.00 16.26 -22.34
CA ASN A 61 1.81 16.43 -23.77
C ASN A 61 3.11 16.79 -24.52
N SER A 62 4.20 17.01 -23.80
CA SER A 62 5.49 17.32 -24.39
C SER A 62 6.18 16.07 -24.93
N HIS A 63 7.12 16.26 -25.85
CA HIS A 63 8.00 15.18 -26.37
C HIS A 63 9.07 14.73 -25.38
N HIS A 64 9.11 15.32 -24.16
CA HIS A 64 10.13 15.03 -23.14
C HIS A 64 9.77 13.80 -22.30
N LEU A 65 9.61 12.63 -22.92
CA LEU A 65 9.26 11.39 -22.23
C LEU A 65 10.22 11.02 -21.10
N PHE A 66 11.51 11.27 -21.30
CA PHE A 66 12.53 10.99 -20.29
C PHE A 66 12.34 11.88 -19.05
N LEU A 67 12.06 13.15 -19.23
CA LEU A 67 11.79 14.07 -18.12
C LEU A 67 10.51 13.66 -17.36
N LEU A 68 9.45 13.34 -18.10
CA LEU A 68 8.23 12.81 -17.50
C LEU A 68 8.49 11.54 -16.69
N TYR A 69 9.28 10.60 -17.24
CA TYR A 69 9.68 9.38 -16.53
C TYR A 69 10.40 9.68 -15.22
N LEU A 70 11.37 10.61 -15.22
CA LEU A 70 12.09 10.99 -13.99
C LEU A 70 11.15 11.58 -12.93
N PHE A 71 10.21 12.44 -13.32
CA PHE A 71 9.20 12.97 -12.40
C PHE A 71 8.32 11.85 -11.83
N ILE A 72 7.90 10.88 -12.65
CA ILE A 72 7.11 9.74 -12.19
C ILE A 72 7.89 8.94 -11.15
N VAL A 73 9.14 8.57 -11.42
CA VAL A 73 10.02 7.84 -10.50
C VAL A 73 10.13 8.57 -9.17
N LEU A 74 10.39 9.87 -9.22
CA LEU A 74 10.53 10.70 -8.01
C LEU A 74 9.24 10.71 -7.18
N ILE A 75 8.10 11.00 -7.81
CA ILE A 75 6.81 11.13 -7.12
C ILE A 75 6.38 9.79 -6.51
N VAL A 76 6.50 8.69 -7.27
CA VAL A 76 6.14 7.35 -6.78
C VAL A 76 7.01 6.98 -5.58
N THR A 77 8.33 7.19 -5.67
CA THR A 77 9.27 6.90 -4.58
C THR A 77 8.95 7.70 -3.32
N LEU A 78 8.64 8.99 -3.46
CA LEU A 78 8.26 9.84 -2.32
C LEU A 78 6.96 9.37 -1.66
N ILE A 79 5.93 9.06 -2.44
CA ILE A 79 4.63 8.63 -1.90
C ILE A 79 4.74 7.25 -1.26
N GLU A 80 5.49 6.32 -1.86
CA GLU A 80 5.77 5.00 -1.28
C GLU A 80 6.52 5.12 0.05
N TYR A 81 7.53 5.99 0.11
CA TYR A 81 8.27 6.28 1.34
C TYR A 81 7.37 6.85 2.45
N ILE A 82 6.60 7.89 2.11
CA ILE A 82 5.67 8.55 3.05
C ILE A 82 4.61 7.55 3.54
N GLY A 83 4.02 6.76 2.64
CA GLY A 83 3.03 5.73 2.99
C GLY A 83 3.59 4.69 3.98
N SER A 84 4.79 4.17 3.70
CA SER A 84 5.48 3.25 4.60
C SER A 84 5.80 3.88 5.95
N TRP A 85 6.26 5.15 5.96
CA TRP A 85 6.58 5.89 7.17
C TRP A 85 5.33 6.14 8.05
N ILE A 86 4.20 6.51 7.43
CA ILE A 86 2.92 6.71 8.14
C ILE A 86 2.46 5.40 8.80
N LEU A 87 2.46 4.29 8.07
CA LEU A 87 2.05 2.99 8.59
C LEU A 87 2.95 2.52 9.75
N GLU A 88 4.25 2.73 9.64
CA GLU A 88 5.19 2.42 10.70
C GLU A 88 4.97 3.29 11.94
N LYS A 89 4.80 4.60 11.77
CA LYS A 89 4.56 5.54 12.87
C LYS A 89 3.24 5.26 13.60
N LEU A 90 2.17 5.03 12.85
CA LEU A 90 0.84 4.86 13.43
C LEU A 90 0.63 3.46 13.98
N PHE A 91 1.01 2.42 13.23
CA PHE A 91 0.64 1.04 13.56
C PHE A 91 1.82 0.17 14.00
N ASN A 92 3.06 0.66 13.96
CA ASN A 92 4.28 -0.12 14.16
C ASN A 92 4.38 -1.31 13.18
N MET A 93 3.87 -1.13 11.97
CA MET A 93 3.83 -2.16 10.94
C MET A 93 4.47 -1.65 9.64
N LYS A 94 5.35 -2.48 9.05
CA LYS A 94 5.79 -2.35 7.66
C LYS A 94 5.08 -3.41 6.84
N LEU A 95 4.30 -3.01 5.83
CA LEU A 95 3.59 -3.95 4.94
C LEU A 95 4.54 -4.60 3.94
N TRP A 96 5.60 -3.88 3.55
CA TRP A 96 6.69 -4.35 2.70
C TRP A 96 8.04 -3.95 3.30
N ASP A 97 9.08 -4.67 2.92
CA ASP A 97 10.44 -4.35 3.35
C ASP A 97 11.43 -4.72 2.23
N TYR A 98 12.10 -3.70 1.71
CA TYR A 98 13.10 -3.83 0.65
C TYR A 98 14.54 -3.84 1.18
N SER A 99 14.76 -4.11 2.46
CA SER A 99 16.11 -4.11 3.07
C SER A 99 17.09 -5.05 2.38
N ASN A 100 16.58 -6.08 1.68
CA ASN A 100 17.39 -7.05 0.95
C ASN A 100 17.72 -6.60 -0.48
N LEU A 101 17.14 -5.50 -0.98
CA LEU A 101 17.40 -5.01 -2.33
C LEU A 101 18.54 -3.99 -2.34
N PRO A 102 19.33 -3.91 -3.43
CA PRO A 102 20.37 -2.90 -3.56
C PRO A 102 19.76 -1.50 -3.63
N LEU A 103 20.52 -0.51 -3.18
CA LEU A 103 20.12 0.90 -3.18
C LEU A 103 18.75 1.14 -2.54
N ASN A 104 18.47 0.42 -1.44
CA ASN A 104 17.29 0.69 -0.64
C ASN A 104 17.55 1.83 0.36
N PHE A 105 16.49 2.57 0.67
CA PHE A 105 16.52 3.58 1.72
C PHE A 105 15.59 3.16 2.86
N GLN A 106 16.18 2.81 4.01
CA GLN A 106 15.52 2.33 5.23
C GLN A 106 14.59 1.11 5.00
N GLY A 107 14.80 0.34 3.93
CA GLY A 107 13.92 -0.77 3.52
C GLY A 107 12.51 -0.34 3.07
N ARG A 108 12.22 0.98 3.04
CA ARG A 108 10.89 1.51 2.64
C ARG A 108 10.74 1.63 1.14
N VAL A 109 11.81 2.04 0.47
CA VAL A 109 11.90 2.18 -0.98
C VAL A 109 13.22 1.59 -1.46
N ALA A 110 13.29 1.19 -2.74
CA ALA A 110 14.51 0.71 -3.37
C ALA A 110 14.55 1.14 -4.83
N LEU A 111 15.72 1.56 -5.30
CA LEU A 111 15.88 2.09 -6.67
C LEU A 111 15.36 1.14 -7.76
N PRO A 112 15.62 -0.19 -7.74
CA PRO A 112 15.06 -1.10 -8.73
C PRO A 112 13.54 -1.11 -8.78
N ILE A 113 12.89 -0.99 -7.61
CA ILE A 113 11.43 -0.95 -7.49
C ILE A 113 10.90 0.39 -8.01
N SER A 114 11.56 1.50 -7.67
CA SER A 114 11.20 2.83 -8.16
C SER A 114 11.29 2.93 -9.68
N ILE A 115 12.34 2.36 -10.29
CA ILE A 115 12.52 2.26 -11.75
C ILE A 115 11.36 1.46 -12.37
N PHE A 116 11.04 0.30 -11.81
CA PHE A 116 9.93 -0.55 -12.28
C PHE A 116 8.60 0.21 -12.25
N TRP A 117 8.27 0.85 -11.13
CA TRP A 117 7.04 1.65 -11.01
C TRP A 117 7.06 2.90 -11.87
N GLY A 118 8.24 3.47 -12.15
CA GLY A 118 8.40 4.57 -13.12
C GLY A 118 7.94 4.18 -14.52
N ILE A 119 8.34 2.99 -14.98
CA ILE A 119 7.89 2.44 -16.28
C ILE A 119 6.39 2.17 -16.25
N GLY A 120 5.90 1.49 -15.20
CA GLY A 120 4.46 1.22 -15.02
C GLY A 120 3.63 2.50 -15.01
N GLY A 121 4.09 3.54 -14.28
CA GLY A 121 3.43 4.84 -14.23
C GLY A 121 3.40 5.54 -15.58
N LEU A 122 4.49 5.48 -16.36
CA LEU A 122 4.53 6.04 -17.71
C LEU A 122 3.50 5.37 -18.64
N VAL A 123 3.43 4.04 -18.61
CA VAL A 123 2.43 3.26 -19.36
C VAL A 123 1.01 3.63 -18.93
N LEU A 124 0.77 3.69 -17.62
CA LEU A 124 -0.54 4.07 -17.07
C LEU A 124 -0.97 5.46 -17.55
N ILE A 125 -0.07 6.45 -17.48
CA ILE A 125 -0.39 7.84 -17.84
C ILE A 125 -0.61 8.02 -19.33
N LYS A 126 0.22 7.38 -20.17
CA LYS A 126 0.16 7.59 -21.63
C LYS A 126 -0.90 6.75 -22.32
N LEU A 127 -1.14 5.51 -21.86
CA LEU A 127 -2.03 4.58 -22.54
C LEU A 127 -3.38 4.42 -21.83
N ILE A 128 -3.37 4.30 -20.50
CA ILE A 128 -4.57 3.94 -19.74
C ILE A 128 -5.32 5.20 -19.28
N ASN A 129 -4.60 6.23 -18.83
CA ASN A 129 -5.23 7.42 -18.28
C ASN A 129 -6.17 8.15 -19.25
N PRO A 130 -5.91 8.31 -20.56
CA PRO A 130 -6.85 8.93 -21.47
C PRO A 130 -8.21 8.23 -21.47
N VAL A 131 -8.21 6.90 -21.52
CA VAL A 131 -9.45 6.07 -21.50
C VAL A 131 -10.19 6.23 -20.16
N ILE A 132 -9.45 6.21 -19.04
CA ILE A 132 -10.03 6.41 -17.71
C ILE A 132 -10.63 7.80 -17.56
N GLN A 133 -9.96 8.84 -18.06
CA GLN A 133 -10.49 10.21 -17.99
C GLN A 133 -11.73 10.40 -18.85
N ASP A 134 -11.83 9.75 -20.02
CA ASP A 134 -13.02 9.76 -20.87
C ASP A 134 -14.18 9.04 -20.18
N PHE A 135 -13.92 7.88 -19.59
CA PHE A 135 -14.91 7.15 -18.80
C PHE A 135 -15.41 7.98 -17.60
N LEU A 136 -14.52 8.59 -16.83
CA LEU A 136 -14.87 9.44 -15.69
C LEU A 136 -15.70 10.65 -16.11
N ARG A 137 -15.36 11.28 -17.26
CA ARG A 137 -16.16 12.39 -17.80
C ARG A 137 -17.58 11.94 -18.11
N GLY A 138 -17.75 10.82 -18.83
CA GLY A 138 -19.06 10.25 -19.12
C GLY A 138 -19.87 9.92 -17.87
N LEU A 139 -19.22 9.30 -16.89
CA LEU A 139 -19.85 8.95 -15.62
C LEU A 139 -20.33 10.20 -14.85
N LEU A 140 -19.48 11.23 -14.73
CA LEU A 140 -19.80 12.46 -14.01
C LEU A 140 -20.85 13.33 -14.72
N THR A 141 -20.99 13.23 -16.05
CA THR A 141 -22.09 13.91 -16.76
C THR A 141 -23.46 13.33 -16.42
N VAL A 142 -23.52 12.03 -16.10
CA VAL A 142 -24.77 11.35 -15.73
C VAL A 142 -25.07 11.48 -14.25
N THR A 143 -24.07 11.32 -13.38
CA THR A 143 -24.25 11.22 -11.92
C THR A 143 -24.04 12.55 -11.18
N GLY A 144 -23.41 13.52 -11.84
CA GLY A 144 -23.03 14.80 -11.21
C GLY A 144 -22.11 14.62 -10.02
N ASP A 145 -22.10 15.59 -9.11
CA ASP A 145 -21.29 15.60 -7.90
C ASP A 145 -21.84 14.67 -6.81
N THR A 146 -23.05 14.17 -6.95
CA THR A 146 -23.68 13.26 -5.96
C THR A 146 -22.87 11.97 -5.78
N LEU A 147 -22.42 11.37 -6.89
CA LEU A 147 -21.58 10.17 -6.82
C LEU A 147 -20.25 10.46 -6.10
N VAL A 148 -19.62 11.58 -6.41
CA VAL A 148 -18.37 12.00 -5.76
C VAL A 148 -18.58 12.11 -4.26
N PHE A 149 -19.63 12.79 -3.84
CA PHE A 149 -19.95 12.98 -2.42
C PHE A 149 -20.17 11.64 -1.69
N ILE A 150 -20.95 10.73 -2.27
CA ILE A 150 -21.20 9.40 -1.69
C ILE A 150 -19.87 8.61 -1.54
N LEU A 151 -19.02 8.60 -2.58
CA LEU A 151 -17.74 7.90 -2.54
C LEU A 151 -16.77 8.51 -1.52
N VAL A 152 -16.79 9.84 -1.34
CA VAL A 152 -16.02 10.52 -0.28
C VAL A 152 -16.46 10.02 1.09
N LEU A 153 -17.76 9.98 1.35
CA LEU A 153 -18.29 9.51 2.64
C LEU A 153 -17.93 8.05 2.92
N ILE A 154 -18.09 7.17 1.92
CA ILE A 154 -17.73 5.75 2.07
C ILE A 154 -16.23 5.60 2.33
N PHE A 155 -15.39 6.30 1.58
CA PHE A 155 -13.94 6.25 1.74
C PHE A 155 -13.50 6.77 3.12
N LEU A 156 -14.03 7.90 3.56
CA LEU A 156 -13.73 8.47 4.88
C LEU A 156 -14.20 7.54 6.01
N ALA A 157 -15.39 6.95 5.89
CA ALA A 157 -15.89 6.00 6.88
C ALA A 157 -14.98 4.77 7.00
N ASP A 158 -14.47 4.25 5.86
CA ASP A 158 -13.52 3.13 5.85
C ASP A 158 -12.18 3.54 6.49
N VAL A 159 -11.61 4.68 6.10
CA VAL A 159 -10.35 5.17 6.68
C VAL A 159 -10.49 5.32 8.20
N VAL A 160 -11.52 6.03 8.68
CA VAL A 160 -11.74 6.24 10.12
C VAL A 160 -11.92 4.91 10.85
N SER A 161 -12.73 4.00 10.31
CA SER A 161 -12.99 2.69 10.89
C SER A 161 -11.71 1.85 10.96
N THR A 162 -11.00 1.73 9.83
CA THR A 162 -9.77 0.94 9.75
C THR A 162 -8.70 1.46 10.71
N PHE A 163 -8.49 2.78 10.74
CA PHE A 163 -7.48 3.38 11.61
C PHE A 163 -7.86 3.22 13.09
N SER A 164 -9.10 3.53 13.47
CA SER A 164 -9.56 3.42 14.85
C SER A 164 -9.45 1.98 15.37
N PHE A 165 -9.88 1.00 14.59
CA PHE A 165 -9.82 -0.40 15.00
C PHE A 165 -8.39 -0.94 15.03
N THR A 166 -7.55 -0.54 14.08
CA THR A 166 -6.14 -0.98 14.05
C THR A 166 -5.35 -0.37 15.20
N LEU A 167 -5.56 0.91 15.52
CA LEU A 167 -4.94 1.58 16.66
C LEU A 167 -5.40 0.98 17.98
N SER A 168 -6.70 0.67 18.12
CA SER A 168 -7.23 0.01 19.30
C SER A 168 -6.64 -1.39 19.50
N ALA A 169 -6.52 -2.18 18.41
CA ALA A 169 -5.91 -3.50 18.48
C ALA A 169 -4.41 -3.44 18.76
N LYS A 170 -3.69 -2.41 18.26
CA LYS A 170 -2.26 -2.18 18.52
C LYS A 170 -1.97 -2.12 20.02
N LYS A 171 -2.78 -1.42 20.80
CA LYS A 171 -2.62 -1.33 22.26
C LYS A 171 -2.63 -2.70 22.93
N ASP A 172 -3.40 -3.64 22.39
CA ASP A 172 -3.58 -4.97 22.97
C ASP A 172 -2.43 -5.93 22.60
N PHE A 173 -1.82 -5.80 21.42
CA PHE A 173 -0.77 -6.73 20.98
C PHE A 173 0.66 -6.22 21.20
N MET A 174 0.90 -4.91 21.36
CA MET A 174 2.26 -4.37 21.56
C MET A 174 2.99 -5.00 22.74
N PRO A 175 2.38 -5.27 23.92
CA PRO A 175 3.06 -5.94 25.01
C PRO A 175 3.61 -7.33 24.64
N LEU A 176 2.99 -8.04 23.70
CA LEU A 176 3.46 -9.35 23.21
C LEU A 176 4.73 -9.24 22.37
N VAL A 177 4.85 -8.14 21.61
CA VAL A 177 6.03 -7.86 20.79
C VAL A 177 7.20 -7.47 21.68
N ASP A 178 6.97 -6.67 22.72
CA ASP A 178 7.99 -6.18 23.62
C ASP A 178 8.59 -7.30 24.51
N SER A 179 7.79 -8.30 24.90
CA SER A 179 8.24 -9.44 25.71
C SER A 179 9.09 -10.46 24.94
N SER A 180 9.09 -10.44 23.62
CA SER A 180 9.69 -11.50 22.79
C SER A 180 11.19 -11.34 22.49
N ASP A 181 11.77 -10.16 22.75
CA ASP A 181 13.15 -9.83 22.33
C ASP A 181 14.24 -10.29 23.32
N ASN A 182 13.86 -10.74 24.52
CA ASN A 182 14.82 -11.17 25.53
C ASN A 182 15.35 -12.61 25.31
N GLN A 183 14.94 -13.30 24.24
CA GLN A 183 15.24 -14.73 24.08
C GLN A 183 16.15 -15.14 22.93
N ASN A 184 16.65 -14.24 22.04
CA ASN A 184 17.55 -14.70 20.96
C ASN A 184 18.53 -13.61 20.44
N PRO A 185 19.79 -13.58 20.93
CA PRO A 185 20.84 -12.68 20.41
C PRO A 185 21.47 -13.12 19.07
N ASN A 186 21.22 -14.33 18.56
CA ASN A 186 21.99 -14.93 17.46
C ASN A 186 21.44 -14.76 16.04
N LEU A 187 20.51 -13.84 15.80
CA LEU A 187 19.91 -13.64 14.45
C LEU A 187 20.70 -12.70 13.52
N LYS A 188 21.87 -12.16 13.95
CA LYS A 188 22.67 -11.27 13.10
C LYS A 188 23.49 -11.97 12.01
N GLU A 189 23.77 -13.25 12.14
CA GLU A 189 24.73 -13.97 11.27
C GLU A 189 24.14 -14.67 10.03
N LEU A 190 22.82 -14.80 9.92
CA LEU A 190 22.19 -15.49 8.79
C LEU A 190 21.80 -14.57 7.61
N ARG A 191 22.30 -13.35 7.56
CA ARG A 191 21.82 -12.27 6.68
C ARG A 191 22.29 -12.34 5.22
N PHE A 192 23.18 -13.24 4.83
CA PHE A 192 23.85 -13.17 3.52
C PHE A 192 23.49 -14.25 2.48
N LYS A 193 22.53 -15.12 2.73
CA LYS A 193 22.41 -16.32 1.85
C LYS A 193 21.13 -16.52 1.03
N HIS A 194 20.12 -15.64 1.03
CA HIS A 194 18.89 -15.94 0.26
C HIS A 194 18.25 -14.73 -0.43
N ILE A 195 18.70 -14.45 -1.66
CA ILE A 195 18.06 -13.45 -2.54
C ILE A 195 16.72 -13.95 -3.13
N PHE A 196 16.41 -15.25 -3.06
CA PHE A 196 15.24 -15.89 -3.70
C PHE A 196 14.44 -16.87 -2.84
N VAL A 197 14.62 -16.88 -1.53
CA VAL A 197 13.81 -17.74 -0.64
C VAL A 197 12.67 -16.90 -0.06
N ALA A 198 11.44 -17.44 -0.15
CA ALA A 198 10.27 -16.86 0.51
C ALA A 198 10.63 -16.52 1.97
N ASP A 199 10.57 -15.25 2.32
CA ASP A 199 10.89 -14.77 3.68
C ASP A 199 10.11 -15.61 4.70
N LYS A 200 10.83 -16.24 5.64
CA LYS A 200 10.18 -16.89 6.78
C LYS A 200 9.36 -15.82 7.50
N PRO A 201 8.09 -16.09 7.78
CA PRO A 201 7.24 -15.13 8.48
C PRO A 201 7.91 -14.71 9.79
N SER A 202 7.93 -13.42 10.07
CA SER A 202 8.58 -12.90 11.28
C SER A 202 7.99 -13.57 12.52
N THR A 203 8.84 -13.89 13.50
CA THR A 203 8.43 -14.55 14.75
C THR A 203 7.28 -13.79 15.42
N ASN A 204 7.32 -12.46 15.39
CA ASN A 204 6.26 -11.61 15.93
C ASN A 204 4.92 -11.77 15.18
N ARG A 205 4.95 -11.95 13.86
CA ARG A 205 3.75 -12.20 13.06
C ARG A 205 3.05 -13.48 13.48
N GLN A 206 3.78 -14.56 13.68
CA GLN A 206 3.21 -15.86 14.08
C GLN A 206 2.61 -15.78 15.49
N LYS A 207 3.32 -15.20 16.45
CA LYS A 207 2.83 -15.01 17.83
C LYS A 207 1.53 -14.20 17.88
N ILE A 208 1.43 -13.14 17.10
CA ILE A 208 0.22 -12.32 17.07
C ILE A 208 -0.94 -13.07 16.40
N LEU A 209 -0.69 -13.86 15.35
CA LEU A 209 -1.75 -14.67 14.73
C LEU A 209 -2.28 -15.74 15.69
N GLU A 210 -1.40 -16.39 16.44
CA GLU A 210 -1.77 -17.36 17.47
C GLU A 210 -2.58 -16.69 18.61
N TRP A 211 -2.09 -15.56 19.11
CA TRP A 211 -2.84 -14.77 20.09
C TRP A 211 -4.22 -14.34 19.58
N LEU A 212 -4.33 -13.92 18.31
CA LEU A 212 -5.60 -13.55 17.68
C LEU A 212 -6.56 -14.74 17.50
N SER A 213 -6.03 -15.98 17.39
CA SER A 213 -6.90 -17.17 17.28
C SER A 213 -7.70 -17.42 18.55
N ASN A 214 -7.14 -17.02 19.69
CA ASN A 214 -7.74 -17.20 21.01
C ASN A 214 -8.59 -15.99 21.49
N LYS A 215 -8.77 -14.96 20.64
CA LYS A 215 -9.55 -13.78 20.99
C LYS A 215 -11.00 -13.88 20.51
N PRO A 216 -11.94 -13.27 21.25
CA PRO A 216 -13.33 -13.22 20.83
C PRO A 216 -13.47 -12.47 19.50
N THR A 217 -14.53 -12.77 18.75
CA THR A 217 -14.86 -12.19 17.44
C THR A 217 -15.28 -10.71 17.54
N LYS A 218 -14.38 -9.86 18.09
CA LYS A 218 -14.56 -8.40 18.03
C LYS A 218 -13.99 -7.88 16.72
N PHE A 219 -14.65 -6.90 16.12
CA PHE A 219 -14.29 -6.36 14.81
C PHE A 219 -12.84 -5.86 14.74
N LYS A 220 -12.29 -5.26 15.81
CA LYS A 220 -10.88 -4.83 15.87
C LYS A 220 -9.89 -5.98 15.68
N TYR A 221 -10.16 -7.16 16.27
CA TYR A 221 -9.30 -8.34 16.11
C TYR A 221 -9.47 -8.98 14.75
N TYR A 222 -10.69 -8.99 14.21
CA TYR A 222 -10.96 -9.42 12.85
C TYR A 222 -10.15 -8.58 11.83
N ASN A 223 -10.22 -7.25 11.94
CA ASN A 223 -9.50 -6.34 11.04
C ASN A 223 -7.97 -6.53 11.14
N LEU A 224 -7.42 -6.61 12.35
CA LEU A 224 -6.00 -6.87 12.55
C LEU A 224 -5.58 -8.23 11.96
N LYS A 225 -6.35 -9.29 12.22
CA LYS A 225 -6.12 -10.63 11.68
C LYS A 225 -6.13 -10.63 10.15
N ARG A 226 -7.08 -9.89 9.54
CA ARG A 226 -7.17 -9.70 8.10
C ARG A 226 -5.90 -9.06 7.55
N ILE A 227 -5.47 -7.93 8.11
CA ILE A 227 -4.26 -7.22 7.68
C ILE A 227 -3.04 -8.14 7.77
N ILE A 228 -2.80 -8.78 8.91
CA ILE A 228 -1.62 -9.63 9.13
C ILE A 228 -1.65 -10.88 8.24
N LYS A 229 -2.83 -11.48 8.05
CA LYS A 229 -2.98 -12.69 7.20
C LYS A 229 -2.77 -12.37 5.72
N ASN A 230 -3.22 -11.20 5.29
CA ASN A 230 -3.17 -10.78 3.89
C ASN A 230 -1.81 -10.18 3.47
N HIS A 231 -0.96 -9.81 4.44
CA HIS A 231 0.40 -9.34 4.16
C HIS A 231 1.43 -10.33 4.73
N PRO A 232 1.83 -11.36 3.96
CA PRO A 232 2.75 -12.40 4.45
C PRO A 232 4.11 -11.85 4.91
N ASN A 233 4.57 -10.77 4.29
CA ASN A 233 5.86 -10.13 4.57
C ASN A 233 5.76 -8.97 5.58
N ILE A 234 4.61 -8.81 6.24
CA ILE A 234 4.43 -7.77 7.24
C ILE A 234 5.44 -7.92 8.37
N LYS A 235 6.14 -6.84 8.68
CA LYS A 235 7.01 -6.76 9.86
C LYS A 235 6.34 -5.90 10.92
N ILE A 236 6.29 -6.42 12.14
CA ILE A 236 5.77 -5.71 13.31
C ILE A 236 6.98 -5.28 14.11
N ILE A 237 7.12 -3.98 14.31
CA ILE A 237 8.31 -3.32 14.82
C ILE A 237 8.07 -2.92 16.26
N LYS A 238 9.06 -3.17 17.10
CA LYS A 238 9.14 -2.64 18.46
C LYS A 238 9.33 -1.11 18.41
N LYS A 239 8.78 -0.41 19.36
CA LYS A 239 9.00 1.03 19.51
C LYS A 239 10.37 1.31 20.13
#